data_07a30bf58640c85053e1735307bf6a37
#
_entry.id   07a30bf58640c85053e1735307bf6a37
#
_cell.length_a   1.000
_cell.length_b   1.000
_cell.length_c   1.000
_cell.angle_alpha   90.00
_cell.angle_beta   90.00
_cell.angle_gamma   90.00
#
_symmetry.space_group_name_H-M   'P 1'
#
loop_
_entity.id
_entity.type
_entity.pdbx_description
1 polymer ?
#
loop_
_entity_poly.entity_id
_entity_poly.type
_entity_poly.pdbx_seq_one_letter_code
_entity_poly.pdbx_strand_id
1 'polypeptide(L)'
;MHGQTFFHKPNKRWTWQYINAELIARYFKVKVISDFRLKDVNTGGEGAPLVPIFHKKLILNSKLELPTAILNIGGISNITVVKVNKELIGFDIGPGNGPLDKLVEKKLKLSMDKDGSLARSGLINKKIKEKTFKLLNKEMNSKSF
;
A
#
# COMPACT_ATOMS: atom_id res chain seq x y z
N MET A 1 14.98 -1.95 -4.34
CA MET A 1 14.00 -3.01 -3.94
C MET A 1 14.03 -3.22 -2.45
N HIS A 2 12.91 -3.65 -1.82
CA HIS A 2 12.86 -3.83 -0.36
C HIS A 2 12.51 -5.27 0.08
N GLY A 3 12.27 -6.19 -0.84
CA GLY A 3 11.93 -7.56 -0.51
C GLY A 3 10.57 -7.73 0.20
N GLN A 4 10.35 -8.92 0.77
CA GLN A 4 9.14 -9.23 1.54
C GLN A 4 9.32 -8.75 2.98
N THR A 5 8.42 -7.91 3.47
CA THR A 5 8.43 -7.45 4.87
C THR A 5 7.86 -8.54 5.78
N PHE A 6 8.68 -9.02 6.73
CA PHE A 6 8.27 -9.98 7.75
C PHE A 6 7.92 -9.28 9.06
N PHE A 7 8.72 -8.29 9.44
CA PHE A 7 8.52 -7.52 10.66
C PHE A 7 8.62 -6.03 10.37
N HIS A 8 7.74 -5.26 11.02
CA HIS A 8 7.75 -3.82 10.92
C HIS A 8 7.20 -3.20 12.22
N LYS A 9 8.12 -2.69 13.05
CA LYS A 9 7.83 -2.03 14.33
C LYS A 9 8.70 -0.79 14.46
N PRO A 10 8.41 0.29 13.72
CA PRO A 10 9.25 1.48 13.68
C PRO A 10 9.41 2.16 15.05
N ASN A 11 8.40 2.12 15.91
CA ASN A 11 8.46 2.62 17.29
C ASN A 11 9.52 1.90 18.15
N LYS A 12 9.94 0.71 17.78
CA LYS A 12 11.05 -0.04 18.36
C LYS A 12 12.33 0.05 17.52
N ARG A 13 12.36 0.90 16.52
CA ARG A 13 13.45 1.03 15.54
C ARG A 13 13.80 -0.29 14.88
N TRP A 14 12.78 -1.11 14.61
CA TRP A 14 12.96 -2.43 14.06
C TRP A 14 12.08 -2.67 12.86
N THR A 15 12.72 -3.07 11.76
CA THR A 15 12.06 -3.54 10.54
C THR A 15 12.94 -4.58 9.88
N TRP A 16 12.31 -5.60 9.29
CA TRP A 16 13.04 -6.65 8.60
C TRP A 16 12.34 -7.04 7.30
N GLN A 17 13.10 -6.97 6.23
CA GLN A 17 12.70 -7.38 4.90
C GLN A 17 13.57 -8.55 4.44
N TYR A 18 12.92 -9.63 4.01
CA TYR A 18 13.63 -10.76 3.43
C TYR A 18 14.03 -10.45 1.99
N ILE A 19 15.31 -10.27 1.79
CA ILE A 19 15.93 -10.02 0.49
C ILE A 19 17.42 -10.33 0.56
N ASN A 20 17.97 -10.87 -0.53
CA ASN A 20 19.40 -10.98 -0.74
C ASN A 20 19.82 -10.07 -1.89
N ALA A 21 20.04 -8.78 -1.57
CA ALA A 21 20.39 -7.76 -2.57
C ALA A 21 21.72 -8.04 -3.24
N GLU A 22 22.68 -8.62 -2.51
CA GLU A 22 24.00 -8.94 -3.02
C GLU A 22 23.92 -10.08 -4.07
N LEU A 23 23.17 -11.14 -3.78
CA LEU A 23 22.94 -12.22 -4.72
C LEU A 23 22.31 -11.72 -6.02
N ILE A 24 21.31 -10.84 -5.91
CA ILE A 24 20.64 -10.23 -7.08
C ILE A 24 21.63 -9.39 -7.89
N ALA A 25 22.42 -8.55 -7.23
CA ALA A 25 23.42 -7.71 -7.88
C ALA A 25 24.44 -8.54 -8.63
N ARG A 26 24.95 -9.62 -8.01
CA ARG A 26 25.91 -10.54 -8.61
C ARG A 26 25.33 -11.32 -9.80
N TYR A 27 24.12 -11.88 -9.61
CA TYR A 27 23.49 -12.73 -10.63
C TYR A 27 23.13 -11.93 -11.89
N PHE A 28 22.49 -10.79 -11.72
CA PHE A 28 22.05 -9.96 -12.85
C PHE A 28 23.09 -8.93 -13.31
N LYS A 29 24.22 -8.80 -12.61
CA LYS A 29 25.28 -7.82 -12.88
C LYS A 29 24.75 -6.37 -12.96
N VAL A 30 23.82 -6.02 -12.06
CA VAL A 30 23.23 -4.69 -11.99
C VAL A 30 23.45 -4.06 -10.61
N LYS A 31 23.41 -2.73 -10.52
CA LYS A 31 23.39 -2.04 -9.23
C LYS A 31 22.06 -2.29 -8.55
N VAL A 32 22.09 -2.71 -7.28
CA VAL A 32 20.91 -2.94 -6.44
C VAL A 32 20.93 -1.98 -5.26
N ILE A 33 19.84 -1.22 -5.08
CA ILE A 33 19.62 -0.38 -3.91
C ILE A 33 18.64 -1.10 -3.01
N SER A 34 19.01 -1.32 -1.74
CA SER A 34 18.23 -2.01 -0.72
C SER A 34 18.29 -1.30 0.63
N ASP A 35 17.64 -1.84 1.63
CA ASP A 35 17.67 -1.42 3.02
C ASP A 35 17.23 0.03 3.31
N PHE A 36 16.62 0.71 2.32
CA PHE A 36 16.17 2.09 2.48
C PHE A 36 15.08 2.23 3.54
N ARG A 37 14.23 1.21 3.74
CA ARG A 37 13.23 1.17 4.83
C ARG A 37 13.91 1.07 6.19
N LEU A 38 14.90 0.19 6.31
CA LEU A 38 15.70 0.03 7.53
C LEU A 38 16.45 1.32 7.86
N LYS A 39 17.02 1.97 6.85
CA LYS A 39 17.72 3.25 7.02
C LYS A 39 16.78 4.32 7.58
N ASP A 40 15.59 4.46 7.04
CA ASP A 40 14.59 5.43 7.49
C ASP A 40 14.18 5.17 8.96
N VAL A 41 13.87 3.93 9.29
CA VAL A 41 13.52 3.54 10.68
C VAL A 41 14.66 3.81 11.66
N ASN A 42 15.90 3.53 11.28
CA ASN A 42 17.08 3.78 12.13
C ASN A 42 17.32 5.27 12.38
N THR A 43 16.91 6.12 11.44
CA THR A 43 17.00 7.58 11.57
C THR A 43 15.78 8.22 12.25
N GLY A 44 14.84 7.42 12.72
CA GLY A 44 13.65 7.87 13.45
C GLY A 44 12.40 8.02 12.60
N GLY A 45 12.46 7.63 11.33
CA GLY A 45 11.29 7.57 10.44
C GLY A 45 10.45 6.31 10.68
N GLU A 46 9.28 6.26 10.04
CA GLU A 46 8.37 5.12 10.14
C GLU A 46 8.69 4.00 9.14
N GLY A 47 9.58 4.25 8.18
CA GLY A 47 9.96 3.29 7.14
C GLY A 47 8.87 3.00 6.11
N ALA A 48 7.67 3.52 6.29
CA ALA A 48 6.54 3.42 5.38
C ALA A 48 5.49 4.50 5.72
N PRO A 49 4.78 5.05 4.72
CA PRO A 49 5.05 4.90 3.29
C PRO A 49 6.26 5.73 2.82
N LEU A 50 7.07 5.21 1.91
CA LEU A 50 8.22 5.93 1.33
C LEU A 50 7.90 6.52 -0.06
N VAL A 51 6.90 5.99 -0.73
CA VAL A 51 6.47 6.40 -2.07
C VAL A 51 5.94 7.85 -2.16
N PRO A 52 5.34 8.45 -1.13
CA PRO A 52 4.80 9.81 -1.21
C PRO A 52 5.80 10.86 -1.72
N ILE A 53 7.07 10.75 -1.35
CA ILE A 53 8.13 11.67 -1.83
C ILE A 53 8.28 11.59 -3.36
N PHE A 54 8.23 10.38 -3.91
CA PHE A 54 8.26 10.15 -5.36
C PHE A 54 6.99 10.69 -6.03
N HIS A 55 5.82 10.41 -5.46
CA HIS A 55 4.54 10.93 -5.93
C HIS A 55 4.53 12.46 -5.99
N LYS A 56 5.03 13.13 -4.95
CA LYS A 56 5.17 14.59 -4.94
C LYS A 56 6.02 15.08 -6.13
N LYS A 57 7.16 14.45 -6.36
CA LYS A 57 8.03 14.82 -7.49
C LYS A 57 7.34 14.60 -8.83
N LEU A 58 6.61 13.50 -8.97
CA LEU A 58 5.84 13.18 -10.17
C LEU A 58 4.77 14.24 -10.45
N ILE A 59 3.95 14.58 -9.44
CA ILE A 59 2.89 15.59 -9.53
C ILE A 59 3.48 16.94 -9.95
N LEU A 60 4.52 17.40 -9.25
CA LEU A 60 5.13 18.71 -9.53
C LEU A 60 5.77 18.79 -10.93
N ASN A 61 6.30 17.68 -11.44
CA ASN A 61 6.86 17.63 -12.79
C ASN A 61 5.78 17.51 -13.89
N SER A 62 4.61 16.96 -13.57
CA SER A 62 3.50 16.76 -14.52
C SER A 62 2.66 18.02 -14.74
N LYS A 63 2.99 19.13 -14.09
CA LYS A 63 2.25 20.40 -14.17
C LYS A 63 0.76 20.29 -13.82
N LEU A 64 0.40 19.30 -13.01
CA LEU A 64 -0.96 19.12 -12.50
C LEU A 64 -1.29 20.26 -11.52
N GLU A 65 -2.53 20.69 -11.54
CA GLU A 65 -3.03 21.68 -10.57
C GLU A 65 -3.06 21.09 -9.16
N LEU A 66 -2.78 21.94 -8.18
CA LEU A 66 -2.84 21.55 -6.77
C LEU A 66 -4.14 22.08 -6.13
N PRO A 67 -4.76 21.36 -5.19
CA PRO A 67 -4.27 20.08 -4.63
C PRO A 67 -4.48 18.88 -5.58
N THR A 68 -3.55 17.96 -5.59
CA THR A 68 -3.64 16.72 -6.38
C THR A 68 -3.38 15.51 -5.48
N ALA A 69 -4.13 14.44 -5.72
CA ALA A 69 -3.97 13.18 -5.01
C ALA A 69 -3.64 12.03 -5.97
N ILE A 70 -2.77 11.13 -5.53
CA ILE A 70 -2.52 9.85 -6.17
C ILE A 70 -3.08 8.76 -5.26
N LEU A 71 -4.06 8.01 -5.77
CA LEU A 71 -4.66 6.86 -5.11
C LEU A 71 -4.04 5.59 -5.67
N ASN A 72 -3.49 4.76 -4.78
CA ASN A 72 -3.02 3.43 -5.10
C ASN A 72 -3.95 2.39 -4.49
N ILE A 73 -4.47 1.48 -5.32
CA ILE A 73 -5.38 0.40 -4.90
C ILE A 73 -4.67 -0.93 -5.15
N GLY A 74 -3.95 -1.40 -4.12
CA GLY A 74 -3.33 -2.72 -4.07
C GLY A 74 -4.09 -3.66 -3.16
N GLY A 75 -3.42 -4.54 -2.43
CA GLY A 75 -4.04 -5.34 -1.36
C GLY A 75 -4.61 -4.46 -0.25
N ILE A 76 -3.86 -3.41 0.11
CA ILE A 76 -4.26 -2.26 0.94
C ILE A 76 -4.26 -1.03 0.03
N SER A 77 -5.25 -0.16 0.21
CA SER A 77 -5.32 1.11 -0.52
C SER A 77 -4.64 2.22 0.27
N ASN A 78 -3.84 3.04 -0.41
CA ASN A 78 -3.19 4.19 0.16
C ASN A 78 -3.32 5.41 -0.74
N ILE A 79 -3.19 6.59 -0.15
CA ILE A 79 -3.29 7.87 -0.84
C ILE A 79 -2.08 8.74 -0.54
N THR A 80 -1.65 9.47 -1.54
CA THR A 80 -0.69 10.57 -1.40
C THR A 80 -1.36 11.85 -1.85
N VAL A 81 -1.38 12.86 -1.01
CA VAL A 81 -1.95 14.18 -1.32
C VAL A 81 -0.85 15.23 -1.31
N VAL A 82 -0.75 15.99 -2.38
CA VAL A 82 0.07 17.21 -2.43
C VAL A 82 -0.85 18.41 -2.37
N LYS A 83 -0.79 19.15 -1.26
CA LYS A 83 -1.62 20.33 -1.02
C LYS A 83 -1.18 21.52 -1.87
N VAL A 84 -2.01 22.58 -1.90
CA VAL A 84 -1.70 23.84 -2.60
C VAL A 84 -0.36 24.44 -2.14
N ASN A 85 -0.08 24.40 -0.84
CA ASN A 85 1.18 24.86 -0.25
C ASN A 85 2.35 23.87 -0.47
N LYS A 86 2.17 22.83 -1.31
CA LYS A 86 3.15 21.76 -1.59
C LYS A 86 3.47 20.88 -0.38
N GLU A 87 2.70 20.97 0.69
CA GLU A 87 2.77 20.02 1.80
C GLU A 87 2.36 18.61 1.30
N LEU A 88 3.03 17.60 1.85
CA LEU A 88 2.85 16.20 1.47
C LEU A 88 2.18 15.44 2.61
N ILE A 89 1.09 14.73 2.28
CA ILE A 89 0.43 13.80 3.18
C ILE A 89 0.36 12.45 2.49
N GLY A 90 0.68 11.37 3.20
CA GLY A 90 0.56 10.00 2.68
C GLY A 90 0.16 9.05 3.79
N PHE A 91 -0.88 8.24 3.56
CA PHE A 91 -1.38 7.28 4.53
C PHE A 91 -2.19 6.16 3.88
N ASP A 92 -2.36 5.06 4.61
CA ASP A 92 -3.23 3.96 4.22
C ASP A 92 -4.69 4.33 4.49
N ILE A 93 -5.56 4.15 3.47
CA ILE A 93 -6.98 4.48 3.57
C ILE A 93 -7.78 3.28 4.11
N GLY A 94 -7.35 2.06 3.77
CA GLY A 94 -8.06 0.85 4.15
C GLY A 94 -7.86 -0.31 3.18
N PRO A 95 -8.72 -1.33 3.23
CA PRO A 95 -8.60 -2.47 2.35
C PRO A 95 -8.78 -2.08 0.89
N GLY A 96 -7.92 -2.64 0.03
CA GLY A 96 -8.07 -2.61 -1.42
C GLY A 96 -8.57 -3.95 -1.95
N ASN A 97 -7.83 -4.57 -2.86
CA ASN A 97 -8.18 -5.84 -3.47
C ASN A 97 -7.93 -7.06 -2.55
N GLY A 98 -7.12 -6.91 -1.50
CA GLY A 98 -6.72 -8.04 -0.64
C GLY A 98 -7.87 -8.90 -0.10
N PRO A 99 -8.94 -8.32 0.46
CA PRO A 99 -10.11 -9.10 0.90
C PRO A 99 -10.83 -9.82 -0.24
N LEU A 100 -10.88 -9.21 -1.44
CA LEU A 100 -11.50 -9.81 -2.62
C LEU A 100 -10.68 -10.99 -3.11
N ASP A 101 -9.37 -10.83 -3.24
CA ASP A 101 -8.46 -11.90 -3.66
C ASP A 101 -8.53 -13.08 -2.68
N LYS A 102 -8.51 -12.83 -1.38
CA LYS A 102 -8.66 -13.87 -0.36
C LYS A 102 -10.02 -14.58 -0.43
N LEU A 103 -11.11 -13.86 -0.74
CA LEU A 103 -12.42 -14.45 -0.91
C LEU A 103 -12.45 -15.39 -2.11
N VAL A 104 -11.91 -14.95 -3.24
CA VAL A 104 -11.83 -15.72 -4.49
C VAL A 104 -10.93 -16.94 -4.31
N GLU A 105 -9.77 -16.78 -3.69
CA GLU A 105 -8.87 -17.89 -3.36
C GLU A 105 -9.57 -18.94 -2.48
N LYS A 106 -10.21 -18.50 -1.40
CA LYS A 106 -10.89 -19.41 -0.46
C LYS A 106 -12.07 -20.15 -1.08
N LYS A 107 -12.86 -19.46 -1.91
CA LYS A 107 -14.11 -20.01 -2.45
C LYS A 107 -13.94 -20.73 -3.77
N LEU A 108 -13.05 -20.24 -4.63
CA LEU A 108 -12.94 -20.70 -6.03
C LEU A 108 -11.56 -21.26 -6.37
N LYS A 109 -10.59 -21.19 -5.42
CA LYS A 109 -9.19 -21.61 -5.64
C LYS A 109 -8.50 -20.87 -6.78
N LEU A 110 -8.91 -19.64 -7.06
CA LEU A 110 -8.30 -18.73 -8.02
C LEU A 110 -7.48 -17.68 -7.28
N SER A 111 -6.45 -17.13 -7.89
CA SER A 111 -5.58 -16.13 -7.28
C SER A 111 -6.23 -14.75 -7.17
N MET A 112 -7.16 -14.43 -8.08
CA MET A 112 -7.88 -13.16 -8.12
C MET A 112 -9.15 -13.26 -8.97
N ASP A 113 -10.01 -12.26 -8.88
CA ASP A 113 -11.11 -12.04 -9.83
C ASP A 113 -10.58 -11.32 -11.07
N LYS A 114 -10.17 -12.11 -12.08
CA LYS A 114 -9.59 -11.56 -13.30
C LYS A 114 -10.58 -10.65 -14.01
N ASP A 115 -10.16 -9.44 -14.29
CA ASP A 115 -10.93 -8.40 -14.98
C ASP A 115 -12.28 -8.06 -14.30
N GLY A 116 -12.45 -8.42 -13.01
CA GLY A 116 -13.68 -8.20 -12.25
C GLY A 116 -14.88 -9.00 -12.79
N SER A 117 -14.64 -10.12 -13.47
CA SER A 117 -15.68 -10.89 -14.16
C SER A 117 -16.68 -11.52 -13.18
N LEU A 118 -16.21 -12.03 -12.04
CA LEU A 118 -17.06 -12.60 -11.00
C LEU A 118 -17.92 -11.50 -10.34
N ALA A 119 -17.29 -10.39 -9.98
CA ALA A 119 -18.00 -9.25 -9.38
C ALA A 119 -19.08 -8.71 -10.31
N ARG A 120 -18.81 -8.66 -11.62
CA ARG A 120 -19.75 -8.17 -12.65
C ARG A 120 -20.93 -9.12 -12.86
N SER A 121 -20.72 -10.42 -12.75
CA SER A 121 -21.78 -11.43 -12.89
C SER A 121 -22.66 -11.57 -11.65
N GLY A 122 -22.24 -11.02 -10.51
CA GLY A 122 -22.93 -11.14 -9.24
C GLY A 122 -24.07 -10.14 -9.05
N LEU A 123 -24.94 -10.43 -8.07
CA LEU A 123 -25.98 -9.53 -7.63
C LEU A 123 -25.61 -8.91 -6.27
N ILE A 124 -25.88 -7.62 -6.11
CA ILE A 124 -25.59 -6.91 -4.86
C ILE A 124 -26.54 -7.37 -3.75
N ASN A 125 -25.98 -8.04 -2.74
CA ASN A 125 -26.72 -8.36 -1.51
C ASN A 125 -26.66 -7.18 -0.52
N LYS A 126 -27.77 -6.45 -0.37
CA LYS A 126 -27.87 -5.28 0.48
C LYS A 126 -27.49 -5.55 1.94
N LYS A 127 -27.92 -6.68 2.52
CA LYS A 127 -27.60 -7.04 3.92
C LYS A 127 -26.11 -7.29 4.12
N ILE A 128 -25.46 -7.98 3.19
CA ILE A 128 -23.99 -8.20 3.23
C ILE A 128 -23.27 -6.87 3.09
N LYS A 129 -23.66 -6.03 2.13
CA LYS A 129 -23.09 -4.69 1.93
C LYS A 129 -23.13 -3.87 3.21
N GLU A 130 -24.29 -3.75 3.85
CA GLU A 130 -24.46 -2.97 5.08
C GLU A 130 -23.63 -3.53 6.24
N LYS A 131 -23.61 -4.86 6.41
CA LYS A 131 -22.78 -5.51 7.44
C LYS A 131 -21.29 -5.24 7.21
N THR A 132 -20.82 -5.34 5.98
CA THR A 132 -19.42 -5.07 5.60
C THR A 132 -19.06 -3.62 5.88
N PHE A 133 -19.92 -2.68 5.49
CA PHE A 133 -19.70 -1.25 5.76
C PHE A 133 -19.59 -0.94 7.25
N LYS A 134 -20.47 -1.53 8.07
CA LYS A 134 -20.42 -1.36 9.53
C LYS A 134 -19.12 -1.89 10.13
N LEU A 135 -18.62 -3.04 9.65
CA LEU A 135 -17.36 -3.62 10.12
C LEU A 135 -16.16 -2.74 9.74
N LEU A 136 -16.10 -2.30 8.49
CA LEU A 136 -15.01 -1.43 8.01
C LEU A 136 -14.98 -0.10 8.77
N ASN A 137 -16.12 0.55 8.98
CA ASN A 137 -16.19 1.79 9.73
C ASN A 137 -15.79 1.62 11.20
N LYS A 138 -16.10 0.48 11.82
CA LYS A 138 -15.67 0.18 13.19
C LYS A 138 -14.14 0.07 13.27
N GLU A 139 -13.51 -0.62 12.32
CA GLU A 139 -12.06 -0.78 12.29
C GLU A 139 -11.34 0.54 11.96
N MET A 140 -11.88 1.34 11.07
CA MET A 140 -11.32 2.67 10.74
C MET A 140 -11.37 3.62 11.94
N ASN A 141 -12.46 3.64 12.69
CA ASN A 141 -12.61 4.49 13.87
C ASN A 141 -11.81 3.99 15.09
N SER A 142 -11.41 2.72 15.12
CA SER A 142 -10.59 2.17 16.20
C SER A 142 -9.09 2.39 16.01
N LYS A 143 -8.67 2.74 14.80
CA LYS A 143 -7.29 3.16 14.48
C LYS A 143 -7.30 4.68 14.40
N SER A 144 -7.12 5.36 15.53
CA SER A 144 -6.72 6.77 15.51
C SER A 144 -5.37 6.84 14.80
N PHE A 145 -5.38 7.41 13.60
CA PHE A 145 -4.18 7.73 12.85
C PHE A 145 -3.54 9.01 13.40
#